data_c6a82b3fb8233966a4276913e9e90512
#
_entry.id   c6a82b3fb8233966a4276913e9e90512
#
_cell.length_a   1.000
_cell.length_b   1.000
_cell.length_c   1.000
_cell.angle_alpha   90.00
_cell.angle_beta   90.00
_cell.angle_gamma   90.00
#
_symmetry.space_group_name_H-M   'P 1'
#
loop_
_entity.id
_entity.type
_entity.pdbx_description
1 polymer ?
#
loop_
_entity_poly.entity_id
_entity_poly.type
_entity_poly.pdbx_seq_one_letter_code
_entity_poly.pdbx_strand_id
1 'polypeptide(L)'
;LCAFVCVLLALPPLPAAAERYEGTSIVFYDDEIAAENGTNGYSAEGTQLTISAPGTYIVSGSCKNGSIKVKKNIQDVTVVLNGLTLKSEDGAAVCVGKSSRVTLTAAAGTKNTLSDTEKNNSDNHTENENAENAVIKCKDGAQLTVNGDGEIIINASGKNGIKTGGADEDNASRLVLEGNLDITAVNDAVNAGGELIINSGTLKINAKDDALHSDTVLTVGQIGTDGPVISISACCEGLEAVSVTVNSGTLEVTATDDCINAANKELSDGEFSITINGGTLKMYTSSGDGFDSNGNLPITGGFISLWSANGDD
;
A
#
# COMPACT_ATOMS: atom_id res chain seq x y z
N LEU A 1 -59.72 28.15 11.69
CA LEU A 1 -58.50 27.53 12.24
C LEU A 1 -57.55 27.21 11.06
N CYS A 2 -56.56 28.04 10.81
CA CYS A 2 -55.47 27.73 9.86
C CYS A 2 -54.36 27.00 10.62
N ALA A 3 -54.10 25.77 10.26
CA ALA A 3 -52.95 25.02 10.78
C ALA A 3 -51.71 25.41 9.98
N PHE A 4 -50.77 26.06 10.65
CA PHE A 4 -49.42 26.30 10.09
C PHE A 4 -48.62 24.99 10.20
N VAL A 5 -48.31 24.39 9.07
CA VAL A 5 -47.35 23.29 8.97
C VAL A 5 -45.96 23.88 8.90
N CYS A 6 -45.21 23.79 9.99
CA CYS A 6 -43.81 24.18 10.01
C CYS A 6 -42.98 23.04 9.38
N VAL A 7 -42.56 23.22 8.14
CA VAL A 7 -41.58 22.30 7.51
C VAL A 7 -40.20 22.67 8.04
N LEU A 8 -39.66 21.86 8.96
CA LEU A 8 -38.27 21.91 9.33
C LEU A 8 -37.43 21.42 8.14
N LEU A 9 -36.85 22.31 7.38
CA LEU A 9 -35.78 22.00 6.44
C LEU A 9 -34.53 21.65 7.25
N ALA A 10 -34.20 20.35 7.31
CA ALA A 10 -32.91 19.92 7.82
C ALA A 10 -31.82 20.48 6.89
N LEU A 11 -31.03 21.39 7.40
CA LEU A 11 -29.82 21.86 6.71
C LEU A 11 -28.90 20.66 6.55
N PRO A 12 -28.26 20.49 5.36
CA PRO A 12 -27.24 19.44 5.21
C PRO A 12 -26.13 19.67 6.25
N PRO A 13 -25.51 18.61 6.77
CA PRO A 13 -24.39 18.74 7.67
C PRO A 13 -23.29 19.56 6.99
N LEU A 14 -22.76 20.54 7.72
CA LEU A 14 -21.58 21.30 7.26
C LEU A 14 -20.49 20.27 6.95
N PRO A 15 -19.76 20.46 5.82
CA PRO A 15 -18.61 19.61 5.54
C PRO A 15 -17.66 19.69 6.73
N ALA A 16 -17.16 18.52 7.16
CA ALA A 16 -16.12 18.46 8.20
C ALA A 16 -15.00 19.43 7.81
N ALA A 17 -14.54 20.22 8.78
CA ALA A 17 -13.44 21.14 8.52
C ALA A 17 -12.27 20.34 7.96
N ALA A 18 -11.74 20.74 6.79
CA ALA A 18 -10.59 20.08 6.20
C ALA A 18 -9.47 20.02 7.24
N GLU A 19 -8.92 18.83 7.48
CA GLU A 19 -7.76 18.67 8.35
C GLU A 19 -6.65 19.62 7.88
N ARG A 20 -6.14 20.43 8.78
CA ARG A 20 -5.00 21.31 8.48
C ARG A 20 -3.75 20.63 8.99
N TYR A 21 -2.92 20.19 8.06
CA TYR A 21 -1.59 19.73 8.37
C TYR A 21 -0.66 20.94 8.56
N GLU A 22 0.12 20.91 9.65
CA GLU A 22 1.19 21.88 9.85
C GLU A 22 2.50 21.27 9.34
N GLY A 23 3.23 22.01 8.50
CA GLY A 23 4.46 21.53 7.90
C GLY A 23 4.95 22.36 6.72
N THR A 24 5.92 21.83 6.02
CA THR A 24 6.48 22.44 4.81
C THR A 24 5.57 22.13 3.62
N SER A 25 4.98 23.14 3.00
CA SER A 25 4.17 23.00 1.79
C SER A 25 5.06 22.96 0.55
N ILE A 26 4.87 21.96 -0.28
CA ILE A 26 5.65 21.70 -1.49
C ILE A 26 4.71 21.44 -2.66
N VAL A 27 4.87 22.16 -3.75
CA VAL A 27 4.05 22.03 -4.95
C VAL A 27 4.90 21.54 -6.11
N PHE A 28 4.49 20.44 -6.70
CA PHE A 28 5.09 19.88 -7.90
C PHE A 28 4.48 20.49 -9.15
N TYR A 29 5.34 20.89 -10.09
CA TYR A 29 5.03 21.25 -11.46
C TYR A 29 5.80 20.36 -12.43
N ASP A 30 5.54 20.46 -13.74
CA ASP A 30 6.19 19.60 -14.74
C ASP A 30 7.70 19.85 -14.88
N ASP A 31 8.19 21.02 -14.50
CA ASP A 31 9.58 21.45 -14.70
C ASP A 31 10.29 21.92 -13.42
N GLU A 32 9.56 22.12 -12.34
CA GLU A 32 10.13 22.59 -11.06
C GLU A 32 9.31 22.15 -9.85
N ILE A 33 9.90 22.31 -8.68
CA ILE A 33 9.25 22.18 -7.37
C ILE A 33 9.29 23.54 -6.68
N ALA A 34 8.12 24.08 -6.33
CA ALA A 34 8.02 25.24 -5.47
C ALA A 34 7.74 24.86 -4.03
N ALA A 35 8.40 25.51 -3.08
CA ALA A 35 8.16 25.26 -1.65
C ALA A 35 7.86 26.58 -0.93
N GLU A 36 6.78 26.56 -0.16
CA GLU A 36 6.37 27.65 0.73
C GLU A 36 6.66 27.27 2.18
N ASN A 37 7.11 28.25 2.96
CA ASN A 37 7.41 28.07 4.40
C ASN A 37 8.46 27.00 4.70
N GLY A 38 9.45 26.84 3.81
CA GLY A 38 10.47 25.80 3.89
C GLY A 38 11.41 25.93 5.08
N THR A 39 11.54 24.85 5.84
CA THR A 39 12.61 24.64 6.80
C THR A 39 13.75 23.84 6.14
N ASN A 40 14.93 23.78 6.80
CA ASN A 40 16.16 23.17 6.28
C ASN A 40 16.14 21.62 6.23
N GLY A 41 15.01 20.99 5.91
CA GLY A 41 14.86 19.54 5.95
C GLY A 41 14.73 18.85 4.60
N TYR A 42 14.85 19.58 3.50
CA TYR A 42 14.71 19.05 2.14
C TYR A 42 15.59 19.80 1.15
N SER A 43 15.72 19.22 -0.03
CA SER A 43 16.26 19.87 -1.22
C SER A 43 15.44 19.49 -2.45
N ALA A 44 15.33 20.41 -3.41
CA ALA A 44 14.73 20.14 -4.71
C ALA A 44 15.78 20.34 -5.81
N GLU A 45 15.86 19.39 -6.73
CA GLU A 45 16.70 19.46 -7.92
C GLU A 45 15.81 19.13 -9.13
N GLY A 46 15.45 20.17 -9.90
CA GLY A 46 14.40 20.04 -10.91
C GLY A 46 13.09 19.57 -10.26
N THR A 47 12.63 18.41 -10.67
CA THR A 47 11.41 17.75 -10.18
C THR A 47 11.67 16.61 -9.17
N GLN A 48 12.87 16.53 -8.62
CA GLN A 48 13.24 15.56 -7.60
C GLN A 48 13.27 16.21 -6.22
N LEU A 49 12.37 15.80 -5.34
CA LEU A 49 12.35 16.20 -3.93
C LEU A 49 13.17 15.22 -3.10
N THR A 50 14.14 15.72 -2.34
CA THR A 50 14.90 14.91 -1.37
C THR A 50 14.65 15.41 0.04
N ILE A 51 14.01 14.59 0.88
CA ILE A 51 13.78 14.84 2.30
C ILE A 51 14.97 14.31 3.10
N SER A 52 15.54 15.13 3.96
CA SER A 52 16.77 14.84 4.70
C SER A 52 16.69 15.07 6.21
N ALA A 53 15.54 15.44 6.74
CA ALA A 53 15.30 15.61 8.17
C ALA A 53 13.89 15.15 8.57
N PRO A 54 13.66 14.87 9.88
CA PRO A 54 12.33 14.66 10.43
C PRO A 54 11.39 15.86 10.15
N GLY A 55 10.10 15.60 10.08
CA GLY A 55 9.10 16.65 9.91
C GLY A 55 7.93 16.25 9.01
N THR A 56 7.00 17.19 8.84
CA THR A 56 5.83 17.03 7.98
C THR A 56 6.02 17.82 6.69
N TYR A 57 5.89 17.11 5.57
CA TYR A 57 6.04 17.65 4.21
C TYR A 57 4.72 17.45 3.46
N ILE A 58 4.02 18.55 3.17
CA ILE A 58 2.71 18.54 2.51
C ILE A 58 2.96 18.71 1.02
N VAL A 59 2.72 17.67 0.24
CA VAL A 59 3.01 17.65 -1.18
C VAL A 59 1.74 17.67 -2.02
N SER A 60 1.71 18.50 -3.04
CA SER A 60 0.56 18.69 -3.93
C SER A 60 1.01 19.00 -5.36
N GLY A 61 0.04 19.16 -6.27
CA GLY A 61 0.31 19.54 -7.65
C GLY A 61 0.42 18.38 -8.60
N SER A 62 1.05 18.60 -9.76
CA SER A 62 1.15 17.59 -10.80
C SER A 62 2.52 17.65 -11.48
N CYS A 63 3.15 16.48 -11.66
CA CYS A 63 4.43 16.36 -12.35
C CYS A 63 4.47 15.08 -13.17
N LYS A 64 4.86 15.20 -14.46
CA LYS A 64 4.93 14.09 -15.40
C LYS A 64 6.21 13.26 -15.28
N ASN A 65 7.25 13.82 -14.67
CA ASN A 65 8.48 13.09 -14.38
C ASN A 65 9.15 13.69 -13.13
N GLY A 66 8.83 13.16 -11.96
CA GLY A 66 9.38 13.62 -10.69
C GLY A 66 9.41 12.53 -9.65
N SER A 67 10.04 12.80 -8.52
CA SER A 67 10.14 11.84 -7.43
C SER A 67 10.24 12.49 -6.06
N ILE A 68 9.85 11.73 -5.04
CA ILE A 68 10.02 12.04 -3.62
C ILE A 68 10.97 11.00 -3.03
N LYS A 69 12.11 11.44 -2.50
CA LYS A 69 13.09 10.57 -1.87
C LYS A 69 13.32 10.97 -0.43
N VAL A 70 13.16 10.05 0.51
CA VAL A 70 13.60 10.20 1.89
C VAL A 70 14.99 9.59 2.03
N LYS A 71 15.97 10.35 2.54
CA LYS A 71 17.33 9.83 2.78
C LYS A 71 17.32 8.71 3.81
N LYS A 72 18.37 7.90 3.80
CA LYS A 72 18.57 6.81 4.78
C LYS A 72 18.69 7.33 6.21
N ASN A 73 18.27 6.50 7.17
CA ASN A 73 18.40 6.75 8.62
C ASN A 73 17.60 7.99 9.11
N ILE A 74 16.57 8.40 8.41
CA ILE A 74 15.69 9.49 8.86
C ILE A 74 14.44 8.89 9.51
N GLN A 75 14.20 9.28 10.76
CA GLN A 75 13.02 8.88 11.52
C GLN A 75 11.99 10.01 11.53
N ASP A 76 10.73 9.66 11.84
CA ASP A 76 9.65 10.63 12.09
C ASP A 76 9.39 11.60 10.91
N VAL A 77 9.39 11.06 9.69
CA VAL A 77 9.00 11.78 8.47
C VAL A 77 7.54 11.50 8.18
N THR A 78 6.74 12.55 8.01
CA THR A 78 5.38 12.46 7.48
C THR A 78 5.32 13.16 6.12
N VAL A 79 4.93 12.41 5.09
CA VAL A 79 4.65 12.96 3.76
C VAL A 79 3.13 12.96 3.57
N VAL A 80 2.53 14.15 3.53
CA VAL A 80 1.09 14.33 3.32
C VAL A 80 0.81 14.56 1.85
N LEU A 81 0.14 13.62 1.21
CA LEU A 81 -0.32 13.75 -0.17
C LEU A 81 -1.61 14.56 -0.18
N ASN A 82 -1.57 15.75 -0.75
CA ASN A 82 -2.68 16.71 -0.76
C ASN A 82 -3.09 17.07 -2.20
N GLY A 83 -3.63 16.10 -2.92
CA GLY A 83 -4.01 16.26 -4.32
C GLY A 83 -2.79 16.21 -5.25
N LEU A 84 -1.88 15.25 -5.01
CA LEU A 84 -0.68 15.05 -5.81
C LEU A 84 -0.95 14.08 -6.97
N THR A 85 -0.51 14.46 -8.18
CA THR A 85 -0.36 13.56 -9.32
C THR A 85 1.12 13.50 -9.70
N LEU A 86 1.78 12.40 -9.38
CA LEU A 86 3.21 12.24 -9.59
C LEU A 86 3.51 10.99 -10.41
N LYS A 87 4.19 11.17 -11.53
CA LYS A 87 4.73 10.10 -12.35
C LYS A 87 6.25 10.13 -12.32
N SER A 88 6.90 8.98 -12.21
CA SER A 88 8.33 8.81 -12.41
C SER A 88 8.60 8.01 -13.69
N GLU A 89 9.52 8.45 -14.52
CA GLU A 89 9.83 7.74 -15.78
C GLU A 89 10.80 6.57 -15.56
N ASP A 90 11.83 6.76 -14.74
CA ASP A 90 12.96 5.83 -14.67
C ASP A 90 13.07 5.09 -13.34
N GLY A 91 12.37 5.54 -12.30
CA GLY A 91 12.48 4.98 -10.96
C GLY A 91 11.17 5.05 -10.17
N ALA A 92 11.26 4.96 -8.85
CA ALA A 92 10.10 5.07 -7.97
C ALA A 92 9.59 6.51 -7.88
N ALA A 93 8.27 6.69 -7.87
CA ALA A 93 7.65 7.99 -7.56
C ALA A 93 7.91 8.40 -6.10
N VAL A 94 7.93 7.41 -5.18
CA VAL A 94 8.32 7.60 -3.78
C VAL A 94 9.36 6.55 -3.38
N CYS A 95 10.52 7.00 -2.86
CA CYS A 95 11.58 6.13 -2.39
C CYS A 95 11.93 6.43 -0.93
N VAL A 96 11.72 5.46 -0.05
CA VAL A 96 12.12 5.52 1.37
C VAL A 96 13.49 4.90 1.55
N GLY A 97 14.44 5.68 2.01
CA GLY A 97 15.83 5.25 2.21
C GLY A 97 15.97 4.18 3.29
N LYS A 98 17.09 3.45 3.23
CA LYS A 98 17.44 2.38 4.17
C LYS A 98 17.26 2.84 5.62
N SER A 99 16.64 1.98 6.46
CA SER A 99 16.47 2.18 7.91
C SER A 99 15.74 3.48 8.29
N SER A 100 14.91 4.01 7.39
CA SER A 100 14.10 5.21 7.65
C SER A 100 12.68 4.83 8.03
N ARG A 101 12.03 5.70 8.83
CA ARG A 101 10.63 5.54 9.21
C ARG A 101 9.80 6.68 8.63
N VAL A 102 8.83 6.32 7.81
CA VAL A 102 7.99 7.27 7.07
C VAL A 102 6.52 6.94 7.25
N THR A 103 5.72 7.97 7.45
CA THR A 103 4.26 7.91 7.30
C THR A 103 3.88 8.63 6.02
N LEU A 104 3.16 7.95 5.13
CA LEU A 104 2.57 8.49 3.91
C LEU A 104 1.08 8.66 4.15
N THR A 105 0.62 9.90 4.28
CA THR A 105 -0.76 10.22 4.64
C THR A 105 -1.51 10.82 3.45
N ALA A 106 -2.64 10.22 3.06
CA ALA A 106 -3.55 10.85 2.10
C ALA A 106 -4.48 11.82 2.82
N ALA A 107 -4.37 13.10 2.51
CA ALA A 107 -5.22 14.13 3.14
C ALA A 107 -6.70 13.88 2.84
N ALA A 108 -7.55 14.07 3.84
CA ALA A 108 -8.99 13.81 3.73
C ALA A 108 -9.62 14.56 2.55
N GLY A 109 -10.46 13.84 1.79
CA GLY A 109 -11.16 14.38 0.62
C GLY A 109 -10.28 14.62 -0.61
N THR A 110 -9.00 14.20 -0.59
CA THR A 110 -8.12 14.29 -1.74
C THR A 110 -8.00 12.97 -2.48
N LYS A 111 -7.67 13.09 -3.76
CA LYS A 111 -7.29 11.99 -4.62
C LYS A 111 -5.87 12.19 -5.09
N ASN A 112 -5.01 11.21 -4.84
CA ASN A 112 -3.59 11.26 -5.14
C ASN A 112 -3.26 10.14 -6.12
N THR A 113 -2.43 10.41 -7.12
CA THR A 113 -2.03 9.41 -8.12
C THR A 113 -0.51 9.32 -8.16
N LEU A 114 0.01 8.14 -7.92
CA LEU A 114 1.42 7.81 -8.04
C LEU A 114 1.58 6.77 -9.15
N SER A 115 2.52 6.97 -10.05
CA SER A 115 2.74 6.06 -11.18
C SER A 115 4.19 6.03 -11.63
N ASP A 116 4.53 4.97 -12.37
CA ASP A 116 5.81 4.83 -13.04
C ASP A 116 5.62 4.49 -14.53
N THR A 117 6.69 4.07 -15.16
CA THR A 117 6.71 3.51 -16.53
C THR A 117 7.36 2.13 -16.55
N GLU A 118 7.25 1.46 -17.69
CA GLU A 118 7.90 0.17 -17.95
C GLU A 118 9.43 0.20 -17.72
N LYS A 119 10.07 1.36 -17.81
CA LYS A 119 11.51 1.52 -17.58
C LYS A 119 11.92 1.30 -16.12
N ASN A 120 10.97 1.45 -15.17
CA ASN A 120 11.20 1.17 -13.76
C ASN A 120 11.18 -0.34 -13.47
N ASN A 121 11.91 -1.11 -14.26
CA ASN A 121 12.03 -2.56 -14.16
C ASN A 121 13.45 -2.97 -14.55
N SER A 122 14.30 -3.26 -13.56
CA SER A 122 15.71 -3.62 -13.78
C SER A 122 15.90 -4.97 -14.47
N ASP A 123 14.89 -5.82 -14.49
CA ASP A 123 14.96 -7.13 -15.13
C ASP A 123 14.84 -6.99 -16.66
N ASN A 124 14.02 -6.03 -17.10
CA ASN A 124 13.76 -5.77 -18.52
C ASN A 124 14.60 -4.61 -19.08
N HIS A 125 15.04 -3.69 -18.21
CA HIS A 125 15.82 -2.50 -18.54
C HIS A 125 17.09 -2.46 -17.70
N THR A 126 18.00 -3.40 -17.98
CA THR A 126 19.26 -3.58 -17.23
C THR A 126 20.21 -2.39 -17.34
N GLU A 127 20.03 -1.54 -18.36
CA GLU A 127 20.75 -0.28 -18.54
C GLU A 127 20.24 0.86 -17.64
N ASN A 128 19.05 0.70 -17.03
CA ASN A 128 18.48 1.71 -16.17
C ASN A 128 18.93 1.53 -14.72
N GLU A 129 19.99 2.23 -14.35
CA GLU A 129 20.55 2.21 -12.97
C GLU A 129 19.61 2.86 -11.91
N ASN A 130 18.56 3.59 -12.35
CA ASN A 130 17.60 4.23 -11.47
C ASN A 130 16.38 3.34 -11.17
N ALA A 131 16.24 2.21 -11.85
CA ALA A 131 15.11 1.32 -11.68
C ALA A 131 14.99 0.80 -10.22
N GLU A 132 13.83 0.99 -9.63
CA GLU A 132 13.52 0.60 -8.26
C GLU A 132 12.51 -0.55 -8.18
N ASN A 133 11.98 -0.97 -9.33
CA ASN A 133 11.02 -2.08 -9.46
C ASN A 133 9.70 -1.88 -8.71
N ALA A 134 9.35 -0.64 -8.36
CA ALA A 134 8.07 -0.31 -7.73
C ALA A 134 7.78 1.20 -7.82
N VAL A 135 6.49 1.56 -7.80
CA VAL A 135 6.04 2.96 -7.71
C VAL A 135 6.38 3.56 -6.35
N ILE A 136 6.17 2.80 -5.27
CA ILE A 136 6.63 3.14 -3.91
C ILE A 136 7.67 2.10 -3.50
N LYS A 137 8.91 2.54 -3.33
CA LYS A 137 10.03 1.70 -2.92
C LYS A 137 10.50 2.03 -1.52
N CYS A 138 10.56 1.04 -0.65
CA CYS A 138 11.27 1.11 0.62
C CYS A 138 12.54 0.25 0.54
N LYS A 139 13.67 0.80 0.98
CA LYS A 139 14.94 0.07 1.06
C LYS A 139 14.98 -0.79 2.34
N ASP A 140 16.00 -1.63 2.48
CA ASP A 140 16.15 -2.55 3.62
C ASP A 140 16.05 -1.84 4.97
N GLY A 141 15.41 -2.48 5.94
CA GLY A 141 15.18 -1.96 7.29
C GLY A 141 14.25 -0.74 7.37
N ALA A 142 13.70 -0.28 6.24
CA ALA A 142 12.77 0.84 6.24
C ALA A 142 11.39 0.42 6.74
N GLN A 143 10.71 1.35 7.41
CA GLN A 143 9.34 1.20 7.88
C GLN A 143 8.45 2.24 7.22
N LEU A 144 7.38 1.79 6.59
CA LEU A 144 6.38 2.65 5.95
C LEU A 144 5.00 2.37 6.54
N THR A 145 4.33 3.42 6.96
CA THR A 145 2.89 3.40 7.26
C THR A 145 2.16 4.23 6.21
N VAL A 146 1.14 3.67 5.59
CA VAL A 146 0.25 4.38 4.65
C VAL A 146 -1.10 4.54 5.31
N ASN A 147 -1.55 5.79 5.51
CA ASN A 147 -2.81 6.08 6.19
C ASN A 147 -3.53 7.31 5.62
N GLY A 148 -4.59 7.74 6.30
CA GLY A 148 -5.39 8.92 5.97
C GLY A 148 -6.68 8.60 5.23
N ASP A 149 -7.60 9.57 5.22
CA ASP A 149 -8.97 9.40 4.69
C ASP A 149 -9.09 9.75 3.20
N GLY A 150 -8.03 10.28 2.59
CA GLY A 150 -7.95 10.47 1.14
C GLY A 150 -7.71 9.15 0.40
N GLU A 151 -7.70 9.21 -0.92
CA GLU A 151 -7.44 8.07 -1.80
C GLU A 151 -6.03 8.16 -2.39
N ILE A 152 -5.31 7.03 -2.45
CA ILE A 152 -4.06 6.89 -3.19
C ILE A 152 -4.25 5.87 -4.30
N ILE A 153 -4.10 6.31 -5.54
CA ILE A 153 -4.09 5.46 -6.72
C ILE A 153 -2.65 5.18 -7.11
N ILE A 154 -2.31 3.91 -7.26
CA ILE A 154 -0.99 3.44 -7.65
C ILE A 154 -1.10 2.69 -8.97
N ASN A 155 -0.44 3.21 -10.01
CA ASN A 155 -0.38 2.56 -11.31
C ASN A 155 1.07 2.13 -11.60
N ALA A 156 1.37 0.86 -11.38
CA ALA A 156 2.68 0.29 -11.59
C ALA A 156 2.77 -0.37 -12.97
N SER A 157 3.41 0.34 -13.89
CA SER A 157 3.68 -0.15 -15.26
C SER A 157 5.04 -0.82 -15.37
N GLY A 158 5.97 -0.53 -14.46
CA GLY A 158 7.28 -1.13 -14.39
C GLY A 158 7.25 -2.54 -13.81
N LYS A 159 6.90 -2.66 -12.55
CA LYS A 159 6.84 -3.95 -11.85
C LYS A 159 5.80 -3.92 -10.73
N ASN A 160 6.17 -3.57 -9.50
CA ASN A 160 5.31 -3.64 -8.32
C ASN A 160 4.66 -2.30 -7.97
N GLY A 161 3.52 -2.36 -7.29
CA GLY A 161 2.88 -1.15 -6.73
C GLY A 161 3.68 -0.60 -5.56
N ILE A 162 3.78 -1.36 -4.47
CA ILE A 162 4.59 -1.06 -3.29
C ILE A 162 5.57 -2.20 -3.07
N LYS A 163 6.88 -1.88 -2.95
CA LYS A 163 7.90 -2.90 -2.64
C LYS A 163 8.76 -2.44 -1.46
N THR A 164 8.91 -3.31 -0.45
CA THR A 164 9.89 -3.09 0.60
C THR A 164 11.06 -4.06 0.47
N GLY A 165 12.24 -3.64 0.94
CA GLY A 165 13.37 -4.54 1.16
C GLY A 165 13.17 -5.39 2.41
N GLY A 166 14.09 -6.31 2.66
CA GLY A 166 14.13 -7.11 3.87
C GLY A 166 14.62 -6.31 5.09
N ALA A 167 14.82 -7.01 6.20
CA ALA A 167 15.49 -6.43 7.37
C ALA A 167 16.95 -6.02 7.04
N ASP A 168 17.48 -5.04 7.76
CA ASP A 168 18.92 -4.82 7.83
C ASP A 168 19.46 -5.27 9.19
N GLU A 169 20.76 -5.07 9.45
CA GLU A 169 21.42 -5.57 10.65
C GLU A 169 20.75 -5.11 11.96
N ASP A 170 20.16 -3.91 11.97
CA ASP A 170 19.63 -3.28 13.18
C ASP A 170 18.12 -3.04 13.12
N ASN A 171 17.49 -3.11 11.94
CA ASN A 171 16.11 -2.67 11.73
C ASN A 171 15.29 -3.70 10.94
N ALA A 172 14.15 -4.09 11.49
CA ALA A 172 13.15 -4.86 10.75
C ALA A 172 12.46 -4.00 9.71
N SER A 173 12.27 -4.55 8.50
CA SER A 173 11.42 -3.95 7.48
C SER A 173 9.96 -4.19 7.80
N ARG A 174 9.15 -3.14 7.67
CA ARG A 174 7.72 -3.22 7.99
C ARG A 174 6.89 -2.30 7.11
N LEU A 175 5.80 -2.84 6.58
CA LEU A 175 4.78 -2.10 5.85
C LEU A 175 3.44 -2.20 6.59
N VAL A 176 2.83 -1.05 6.90
CA VAL A 176 1.50 -0.97 7.53
C VAL A 176 0.57 -0.21 6.60
N LEU A 177 -0.57 -0.80 6.27
CA LEU A 177 -1.61 -0.20 5.45
C LEU A 177 -2.87 0.05 6.29
N GLU A 178 -3.27 1.33 6.35
CA GLU A 178 -4.43 1.82 7.13
C GLU A 178 -5.25 2.85 6.34
N GLY A 179 -4.95 3.03 5.06
CA GLY A 179 -5.57 4.03 4.18
C GLY A 179 -6.42 3.43 3.07
N ASN A 180 -6.87 4.29 2.15
CA ASN A 180 -7.63 3.89 0.99
C ASN A 180 -6.71 3.86 -0.24
N LEU A 181 -6.46 2.67 -0.76
CA LEU A 181 -5.56 2.42 -1.88
C LEU A 181 -6.30 1.74 -3.03
N ASP A 182 -6.00 2.17 -4.26
CA ASP A 182 -6.40 1.54 -5.51
C ASP A 182 -5.14 1.22 -6.31
N ILE A 183 -4.75 -0.06 -6.38
CA ILE A 183 -3.47 -0.48 -6.91
C ILE A 183 -3.68 -1.34 -8.16
N THR A 184 -3.08 -0.89 -9.26
CA THR A 184 -2.94 -1.71 -10.47
C THR A 184 -1.45 -1.94 -10.74
N ALA A 185 -1.04 -3.20 -10.89
CA ALA A 185 0.35 -3.57 -11.07
C ALA A 185 0.53 -4.63 -12.17
N VAL A 186 1.65 -4.56 -12.90
CA VAL A 186 2.05 -5.57 -13.88
C VAL A 186 2.81 -6.74 -13.28
N ASN A 187 3.05 -6.71 -11.98
CA ASN A 187 3.56 -7.77 -11.12
C ASN A 187 2.76 -7.73 -9.82
N ASP A 188 3.38 -7.75 -8.64
CA ASP A 188 2.70 -7.69 -7.36
C ASP A 188 2.13 -6.30 -7.07
N ALA A 189 0.93 -6.25 -6.51
CA ALA A 189 0.44 -4.97 -6.03
C ALA A 189 1.23 -4.52 -4.78
N VAL A 190 1.48 -5.44 -3.85
CA VAL A 190 2.33 -5.23 -2.67
C VAL A 190 3.29 -6.39 -2.53
N ASN A 191 4.61 -6.09 -2.46
CA ASN A 191 5.68 -7.05 -2.25
C ASN A 191 6.54 -6.61 -1.06
N ALA A 192 6.31 -7.20 0.09
CA ALA A 192 6.99 -6.85 1.32
C ALA A 192 8.10 -7.83 1.66
N GLY A 193 9.36 -7.40 1.66
CA GLY A 193 10.52 -8.20 2.11
C GLY A 193 10.58 -8.40 3.63
N GLY A 194 9.64 -7.85 4.37
CA GLY A 194 9.47 -8.00 5.82
C GLY A 194 8.00 -8.10 6.18
N GLU A 195 7.63 -7.69 7.40
CA GLU A 195 6.26 -7.77 7.89
C GLU A 195 5.29 -6.87 7.08
N LEU A 196 4.16 -7.43 6.65
CA LEU A 196 3.04 -6.72 6.04
C LEU A 196 1.82 -6.77 6.96
N ILE A 197 1.32 -5.60 7.34
CA ILE A 197 0.14 -5.46 8.21
C ILE A 197 -0.90 -4.60 7.51
N ILE A 198 -2.14 -5.06 7.47
CA ILE A 198 -3.26 -4.32 6.92
C ILE A 198 -4.30 -4.16 8.02
N ASN A 199 -4.29 -3.02 8.71
CA ASN A 199 -5.12 -2.82 9.90
C ASN A 199 -6.54 -2.32 9.58
N SER A 200 -6.68 -1.44 8.58
CA SER A 200 -7.93 -0.76 8.27
C SER A 200 -7.91 -0.16 6.85
N GLY A 201 -8.97 0.55 6.48
CA GLY A 201 -9.08 1.21 5.19
C GLY A 201 -9.66 0.31 4.10
N THR A 202 -9.59 0.79 2.86
CA THR A 202 -10.12 0.09 1.69
C THR A 202 -9.00 -0.15 0.68
N LEU A 203 -8.76 -1.40 0.34
CA LEU A 203 -7.80 -1.80 -0.68
C LEU A 203 -8.54 -2.37 -1.88
N LYS A 204 -8.33 -1.76 -3.06
CA LYS A 204 -8.75 -2.30 -4.36
C LYS A 204 -7.51 -2.69 -5.12
N ILE A 205 -7.44 -3.94 -5.57
CA ILE A 205 -6.24 -4.49 -6.18
C ILE A 205 -6.56 -5.18 -7.50
N ASN A 206 -5.73 -4.90 -8.48
CA ASN A 206 -5.61 -5.63 -9.73
C ASN A 206 -4.12 -5.85 -10.01
N ALA A 207 -3.65 -7.08 -9.86
CA ALA A 207 -2.26 -7.47 -10.07
C ALA A 207 -2.17 -8.57 -11.12
N LYS A 208 -1.02 -8.70 -11.78
CA LYS A 208 -0.79 -9.83 -12.70
C LYS A 208 -0.07 -11.01 -12.01
N ASP A 209 0.62 -10.72 -10.92
CA ASP A 209 1.20 -11.70 -10.02
C ASP A 209 0.48 -11.59 -8.67
N ASP A 210 1.14 -11.53 -7.55
CA ASP A 210 0.50 -11.57 -6.26
C ASP A 210 -0.19 -10.24 -5.89
N ALA A 211 -1.35 -10.35 -5.26
CA ALA A 211 -1.99 -9.14 -4.76
C ALA A 211 -1.28 -8.60 -3.51
N LEU A 212 -1.01 -9.46 -2.53
CA LEU A 212 -0.40 -9.12 -1.24
C LEU A 212 0.63 -10.18 -0.87
N HIS A 213 1.90 -9.89 -1.09
CA HIS A 213 3.02 -10.77 -0.78
C HIS A 213 3.86 -10.24 0.39
N SER A 214 4.29 -11.16 1.27
CA SER A 214 5.30 -10.91 2.30
C SER A 214 6.27 -12.07 2.41
N ASP A 215 7.57 -11.79 2.40
CA ASP A 215 8.60 -12.81 2.62
C ASP A 215 8.55 -13.44 4.03
N THR A 216 7.78 -12.86 4.95
CA THR A 216 7.72 -13.28 6.35
C THR A 216 6.29 -13.46 6.88
N VAL A 217 5.66 -12.40 7.35
CA VAL A 217 4.35 -12.43 8.00
C VAL A 217 3.40 -11.44 7.35
N LEU A 218 2.21 -11.90 7.01
CA LEU A 218 1.10 -11.09 6.55
C LEU A 218 -0.04 -11.14 7.56
N THR A 219 -0.45 -9.98 8.09
CA THR A 219 -1.55 -9.88 9.05
C THR A 219 -2.65 -8.95 8.54
N VAL A 220 -3.89 -9.43 8.53
CA VAL A 220 -5.08 -8.68 8.13
C VAL A 220 -6.00 -8.47 9.30
N GLY A 221 -6.27 -7.20 9.62
CA GLY A 221 -7.16 -6.79 10.70
C GLY A 221 -6.62 -7.05 12.10
N GLN A 222 -7.40 -6.60 13.07
CA GLN A 222 -7.13 -6.79 14.50
C GLN A 222 -8.34 -7.46 15.15
N ILE A 223 -8.10 -8.33 16.12
CA ILE A 223 -9.19 -9.00 16.86
C ILE A 223 -10.10 -7.94 17.53
N GLY A 224 -11.40 -8.08 17.30
CA GLY A 224 -12.40 -7.19 17.90
C GLY A 224 -12.62 -5.87 17.17
N THR A 225 -12.09 -5.71 15.97
CA THR A 225 -12.36 -4.58 15.07
C THR A 225 -13.14 -5.03 13.83
N ASP A 226 -13.70 -4.08 13.08
CA ASP A 226 -14.31 -4.37 11.78
C ASP A 226 -13.26 -4.75 10.73
N GLY A 227 -12.01 -4.28 10.89
CA GLY A 227 -10.88 -4.54 10.00
C GLY A 227 -10.98 -3.83 8.64
N PRO A 228 -10.07 -4.16 7.71
CA PRO A 228 -10.03 -3.58 6.37
C PRO A 228 -11.12 -4.15 5.45
N VAL A 229 -11.41 -3.42 4.37
CA VAL A 229 -12.15 -3.92 3.21
C VAL A 229 -11.17 -4.12 2.06
N ILE A 230 -10.96 -5.36 1.66
CA ILE A 230 -10.00 -5.73 0.61
C ILE A 230 -10.77 -6.37 -0.55
N SER A 231 -10.62 -5.81 -1.74
CA SER A 231 -11.20 -6.32 -2.99
C SER A 231 -10.09 -6.55 -4.00
N ILE A 232 -9.78 -7.81 -4.27
CA ILE A 232 -8.81 -8.26 -5.24
C ILE A 232 -9.58 -8.78 -6.46
N SER A 233 -9.57 -8.00 -7.52
CA SER A 233 -10.36 -8.27 -8.73
C SER A 233 -9.65 -9.23 -9.70
N ALA A 234 -8.33 -9.30 -9.64
CA ALA A 234 -7.48 -10.24 -10.37
C ALA A 234 -6.08 -10.32 -9.74
N CYS A 235 -5.53 -11.52 -9.66
CA CYS A 235 -4.15 -11.80 -9.27
C CYS A 235 -3.76 -13.25 -9.68
N CYS A 236 -2.49 -13.59 -9.53
CA CYS A 236 -2.06 -14.98 -9.48
C CYS A 236 -2.45 -15.55 -8.11
N GLU A 237 -1.77 -15.13 -7.06
CA GLU A 237 -2.08 -15.46 -5.67
C GLU A 237 -2.66 -14.24 -4.92
N GLY A 238 -3.65 -14.50 -4.06
CA GLY A 238 -4.34 -13.42 -3.34
C GLY A 238 -3.49 -12.88 -2.20
N LEU A 239 -3.21 -13.69 -1.21
CA LEU A 239 -2.37 -13.40 -0.05
C LEU A 239 -1.29 -14.48 0.07
N GLU A 240 -0.02 -14.10 -0.03
CA GLU A 240 1.10 -15.04 0.11
C GLU A 240 2.06 -14.58 1.22
N ALA A 241 2.46 -15.50 2.11
CA ALA A 241 3.52 -15.29 3.10
C ALA A 241 3.96 -16.61 3.73
N VAL A 242 5.05 -16.60 4.51
CA VAL A 242 5.39 -17.75 5.40
C VAL A 242 4.27 -18.00 6.41
N SER A 243 3.70 -16.90 6.95
CA SER A 243 2.56 -16.98 7.87
C SER A 243 1.53 -15.91 7.52
N VAL A 244 0.31 -16.34 7.22
CA VAL A 244 -0.84 -15.47 6.95
C VAL A 244 -1.82 -15.54 8.10
N THR A 245 -2.20 -14.40 8.68
CA THR A 245 -3.21 -14.30 9.73
C THR A 245 -4.32 -13.33 9.35
N VAL A 246 -5.55 -13.79 9.34
CA VAL A 246 -6.75 -12.95 9.17
C VAL A 246 -7.51 -12.90 10.50
N ASN A 247 -7.50 -11.72 11.13
CA ASN A 247 -8.19 -11.48 12.41
C ASN A 247 -9.57 -10.87 12.22
N SER A 248 -9.76 -10.04 11.21
CA SER A 248 -11.01 -9.33 10.91
C SER A 248 -10.96 -8.74 9.50
N GLY A 249 -12.06 -8.15 9.05
CA GLY A 249 -12.17 -7.48 7.76
C GLY A 249 -13.11 -8.20 6.79
N THR A 250 -13.27 -7.59 5.63
CA THR A 250 -13.97 -8.19 4.49
C THR A 250 -12.99 -8.35 3.34
N LEU A 251 -12.80 -9.59 2.89
CA LEU A 251 -11.89 -9.94 1.81
C LEU A 251 -12.71 -10.56 0.67
N GLU A 252 -12.64 -9.95 -0.51
CA GLU A 252 -13.14 -10.52 -1.77
C GLU A 252 -11.92 -10.77 -2.67
N VAL A 253 -11.63 -12.03 -2.96
CA VAL A 253 -10.45 -12.46 -3.71
C VAL A 253 -10.86 -13.19 -4.97
N THR A 254 -10.32 -12.76 -6.10
CA THR A 254 -10.40 -13.48 -7.38
C THR A 254 -8.98 -13.76 -7.86
N ALA A 255 -8.56 -15.01 -7.75
CA ALA A 255 -7.23 -15.49 -8.10
C ALA A 255 -7.25 -16.44 -9.30
N THR A 256 -6.13 -16.60 -9.98
CA THR A 256 -5.93 -17.65 -10.99
C THR A 256 -5.29 -18.89 -10.38
N ASP A 257 -4.53 -18.72 -9.33
CA ASP A 257 -3.95 -19.77 -8.49
C ASP A 257 -4.57 -19.67 -7.09
N ASP A 258 -3.83 -19.64 -6.00
CA ASP A 258 -4.35 -19.72 -4.65
C ASP A 258 -4.94 -18.40 -4.14
N CYS A 259 -6.04 -18.49 -3.39
CA CYS A 259 -6.58 -17.29 -2.76
C CYS A 259 -5.75 -16.87 -1.54
N ILE A 260 -5.28 -17.82 -0.74
CA ILE A 260 -4.35 -17.60 0.37
C ILE A 260 -3.33 -18.73 0.36
N ASN A 261 -2.05 -18.39 0.22
CA ASN A 261 -0.94 -19.30 0.15
C ASN A 261 0.03 -19.09 1.33
N ALA A 262 0.36 -20.13 2.09
CA ALA A 262 1.43 -20.10 3.08
C ALA A 262 2.63 -20.91 2.56
N ALA A 263 3.53 -20.22 1.87
CA ALA A 263 4.69 -20.80 1.22
C ALA A 263 5.90 -19.85 1.26
N ASN A 264 7.08 -20.41 1.03
CA ASN A 264 8.30 -19.66 0.72
C ASN A 264 9.30 -20.61 0.06
N LYS A 265 9.78 -20.25 -1.13
CA LYS A 265 10.66 -21.09 -1.95
C LYS A 265 12.06 -21.32 -1.35
N GLU A 266 12.48 -20.44 -0.42
CA GLU A 266 13.81 -20.49 0.20
C GLU A 266 13.82 -21.28 1.52
N LEU A 267 12.62 -21.54 2.09
CA LEU A 267 12.48 -22.28 3.34
C LEU A 267 12.00 -23.71 3.02
N SER A 268 12.80 -24.70 3.36
CA SER A 268 12.38 -26.12 3.35
C SER A 268 11.77 -26.45 4.71
N ASP A 269 10.60 -27.05 4.71
CA ASP A 269 9.90 -27.53 5.92
C ASP A 269 9.72 -26.43 6.98
N GLY A 270 9.36 -25.19 6.56
CA GLY A 270 9.17 -24.05 7.44
C GLY A 270 7.92 -24.18 8.32
N GLU A 271 7.81 -23.29 9.29
CA GLU A 271 6.60 -23.13 10.11
C GLU A 271 5.55 -22.35 9.33
N PHE A 272 5.09 -22.91 8.20
CA PHE A 272 4.04 -22.32 7.40
C PHE A 272 2.70 -22.38 8.10
N SER A 273 1.92 -21.31 8.03
CA SER A 273 0.59 -21.31 8.61
C SER A 273 -0.36 -20.30 7.96
N ILE A 274 -1.62 -20.73 7.81
CA ILE A 274 -2.73 -19.83 7.53
C ILE A 274 -3.64 -19.87 8.76
N THR A 275 -3.84 -18.74 9.42
CA THR A 275 -4.69 -18.62 10.62
C THR A 275 -5.88 -17.72 10.35
N ILE A 276 -7.09 -18.24 10.46
CA ILE A 276 -8.33 -17.44 10.31
C ILE A 276 -9.02 -17.34 11.68
N ASN A 277 -8.93 -16.15 12.29
CA ASN A 277 -9.57 -15.86 13.57
C ASN A 277 -10.93 -15.15 13.42
N GLY A 278 -11.19 -14.55 12.25
CA GLY A 278 -12.41 -13.79 12.00
C GLY A 278 -12.50 -13.26 10.58
N GLY A 279 -13.43 -12.33 10.36
CA GLY A 279 -13.65 -11.69 9.07
C GLY A 279 -14.69 -12.38 8.18
N THR A 280 -14.95 -11.76 7.03
CA THR A 280 -15.80 -12.32 5.97
C THR A 280 -14.93 -12.50 4.72
N LEU A 281 -14.70 -13.74 4.33
CA LEU A 281 -13.85 -14.12 3.22
C LEU A 281 -14.73 -14.69 2.09
N LYS A 282 -14.71 -14.04 0.93
CA LYS A 282 -15.33 -14.52 -0.31
C LYS A 282 -14.20 -14.74 -1.30
N MET A 283 -13.95 -15.99 -1.64
CA MET A 283 -12.80 -16.40 -2.41
C MET A 283 -13.22 -17.18 -3.65
N TYR A 284 -12.64 -16.83 -4.76
CA TYR A 284 -12.78 -17.50 -6.04
C TYR A 284 -11.39 -17.75 -6.62
N THR A 285 -11.13 -19.01 -7.00
CA THR A 285 -9.94 -19.36 -7.77
C THR A 285 -10.32 -20.12 -9.03
N SER A 286 -9.57 -19.91 -10.11
CA SER A 286 -9.80 -20.59 -11.39
C SER A 286 -8.97 -21.88 -11.55
N SER A 287 -7.87 -22.04 -10.83
CA SER A 287 -6.97 -23.20 -10.99
C SER A 287 -6.37 -23.73 -9.69
N GLY A 288 -6.18 -22.89 -8.69
CA GLY A 288 -5.54 -23.26 -7.43
C GLY A 288 -6.53 -23.52 -6.31
N ASP A 289 -6.05 -23.39 -5.09
CA ASP A 289 -6.77 -23.67 -3.86
C ASP A 289 -7.34 -22.41 -3.20
N GLY A 290 -8.35 -22.56 -2.38
CA GLY A 290 -8.81 -21.45 -1.53
C GLY A 290 -7.82 -21.13 -0.43
N PHE A 291 -7.22 -22.19 0.12
CA PHE A 291 -6.15 -22.13 1.10
C PHE A 291 -5.11 -23.19 0.76
N ASP A 292 -3.93 -22.79 0.31
CA ASP A 292 -2.77 -23.69 0.24
C ASP A 292 -1.86 -23.40 1.44
N SER A 293 -1.74 -24.37 2.34
CA SER A 293 -0.87 -24.26 3.49
C SER A 293 0.11 -25.42 3.53
N ASN A 294 1.39 -25.14 3.29
CA ASN A 294 2.47 -26.10 3.48
C ASN A 294 2.75 -26.42 4.97
N GLY A 295 1.76 -26.17 5.83
CA GLY A 295 1.86 -26.37 7.27
C GLY A 295 0.49 -26.46 7.94
N ASN A 296 0.21 -25.54 8.87
CA ASN A 296 -1.02 -25.55 9.65
C ASN A 296 -2.08 -24.62 9.09
N LEU A 297 -3.36 -24.99 9.19
CA LEU A 297 -4.51 -24.18 8.82
C LEU A 297 -5.55 -24.11 9.97
N PRO A 298 -5.28 -23.40 11.07
CA PRO A 298 -6.28 -23.20 12.12
C PRO A 298 -7.33 -22.16 11.70
N ILE A 299 -8.60 -22.59 11.69
CA ILE A 299 -9.76 -21.72 11.47
C ILE A 299 -10.55 -21.71 12.78
N THR A 300 -10.54 -20.58 13.49
CA THR A 300 -11.18 -20.42 14.79
C THR A 300 -12.41 -19.51 14.75
N GLY A 301 -12.63 -18.79 13.64
CA GLY A 301 -13.77 -17.89 13.45
C GLY A 301 -13.92 -17.45 12.00
N GLY A 302 -14.83 -16.50 11.77
CA GLY A 302 -15.10 -15.91 10.47
C GLY A 302 -16.22 -16.58 9.67
N PHE A 303 -16.59 -15.94 8.57
CA PHE A 303 -17.50 -16.45 7.55
C PHE A 303 -16.72 -16.63 6.25
N ILE A 304 -16.64 -17.86 5.76
CA ILE A 304 -15.85 -18.21 4.59
C ILE A 304 -16.78 -18.77 3.50
N SER A 305 -16.71 -18.18 2.31
CA SER A 305 -17.35 -18.67 1.10
C SER A 305 -16.26 -18.82 0.03
N LEU A 306 -15.97 -20.08 -0.31
CA LEU A 306 -14.96 -20.45 -1.26
C LEU A 306 -15.57 -21.15 -2.45
N TRP A 307 -15.09 -20.82 -3.66
CA TRP A 307 -15.38 -21.52 -4.87
C TRP A 307 -14.10 -21.70 -5.70
N SER A 308 -13.75 -22.94 -6.02
CA SER A 308 -12.66 -23.31 -6.92
C SER A 308 -13.25 -23.93 -8.21
N ALA A 309 -12.77 -23.46 -9.36
CA ALA A 309 -13.28 -23.93 -10.66
C ALA A 309 -12.77 -25.34 -11.01
N ASN A 310 -11.56 -25.66 -10.60
CA ASN A 310 -10.88 -26.92 -10.91
C ASN A 310 -10.61 -27.77 -9.67
N GLY A 311 -11.31 -27.53 -8.58
CA GLY A 311 -11.05 -28.06 -7.26
C GLY A 311 -10.61 -29.52 -7.26
N ASP A 312 -9.33 -29.70 -7.06
CA ASP A 312 -8.78 -30.89 -6.47
C ASP A 312 -8.65 -30.58 -4.97
N ASP A 313 -9.64 -31.07 -4.19
CA ASP A 313 -9.78 -31.10 -2.72
C ASP A 313 -10.47 -29.90 -2.05
#